data_b6fb940484afe31b63a091547a9e3606
#
_entry.id   b6fb940484afe31b63a091547a9e3606
#
_cell.length_a   1.000
_cell.length_b   1.000
_cell.length_c   1.000
_cell.angle_alpha   90.00
_cell.angle_beta   90.00
_cell.angle_gamma   90.00
#
_symmetry.space_group_name_H-M   'P 1'
#
loop_
_entity.id
_entity.type
_entity.pdbx_description
1 polymer ?
#
loop_
_entity_poly.entity_id
_entity_poly.type
_entity_poly.pdbx_seq_one_letter_code
_entity_poly.pdbx_strand_id
1 'polypeptide(L)'
;MAVNRYMHNPLKYFKLHPDVKTPKFATEGSACFDLHAFIPDGTEVVTYDTWGDYRKVEVNKKLSLTKGTRALIPTGLIFDIDEGWSVRLHSRSGLALRAGLVLANAEGVIDSDYVEPVFVMMINVGDRHQTLSNGDRICQGEKIMSYYYGLEEVNEKPLKKADRDGGFGSTGAK
;
A
#
# COMPACT_ATOMS: atom_id res chain seq x y z
N MET A 1 -9.62 28.62 -17.97
CA MET A 1 -10.12 28.57 -16.57
C MET A 1 -9.45 27.38 -15.90
N ALA A 2 -8.62 27.62 -14.89
CA ALA A 2 -8.03 26.53 -14.09
C ALA A 2 -9.18 25.84 -13.34
N VAL A 3 -9.42 24.59 -13.66
CA VAL A 3 -10.35 23.75 -12.90
C VAL A 3 -9.73 23.61 -11.51
N ASN A 4 -10.41 24.13 -10.50
CA ASN A 4 -10.01 23.95 -9.10
C ASN A 4 -10.12 22.46 -8.76
N ARG A 5 -9.01 21.70 -8.92
CA ARG A 5 -8.92 20.25 -8.75
C ARG A 5 -8.92 19.81 -7.29
N TYR A 6 -8.95 20.75 -6.35
CA TYR A 6 -9.02 20.43 -4.95
C TYR A 6 -10.48 20.10 -4.61
N MET A 7 -10.79 18.82 -4.60
CA MET A 7 -12.03 18.36 -4.00
C MET A 7 -12.10 18.90 -2.56
N HIS A 8 -13.26 19.33 -2.12
CA HIS A 8 -13.51 19.92 -0.79
C HIS A 8 -13.28 18.94 0.39
N ASN A 9 -12.58 17.82 0.16
CA ASN A 9 -12.36 16.77 1.14
C ASN A 9 -10.90 16.27 1.09
N PRO A 10 -9.93 16.98 1.70
CA PRO A 10 -8.54 16.56 1.75
C PRO A 10 -8.37 15.32 2.64
N LEU A 11 -7.38 14.49 2.34
CA LEU A 11 -6.89 13.49 3.29
C LEU A 11 -6.13 14.20 4.42
N LYS A 12 -6.64 14.10 5.64
CA LYS A 12 -5.95 14.59 6.82
C LYS A 12 -4.98 13.52 7.33
N TYR A 13 -3.89 13.94 7.93
CA TYR A 13 -2.91 13.01 8.51
C TYR A 13 -2.18 13.65 9.69
N PHE A 14 -1.74 12.81 10.61
CA PHE A 14 -0.88 13.16 11.72
C PHE A 14 0.51 12.55 11.53
N LYS A 15 1.57 13.28 11.88
CA LYS A 15 2.95 12.82 11.86
C LYS A 15 3.37 12.45 13.27
N LEU A 16 3.81 11.20 13.47
CA LEU A 16 4.29 10.69 14.76
C LEU A 16 5.63 11.31 15.18
N HIS A 17 6.37 11.88 14.22
CA HIS A 17 7.64 12.56 14.49
C HIS A 17 7.84 13.71 13.49
N PRO A 18 8.51 14.83 13.87
CA PRO A 18 8.76 15.97 12.98
C PRO A 18 9.48 15.60 11.67
N ASP A 19 10.40 14.62 11.73
CA ASP A 19 11.21 14.18 10.58
C ASP A 19 10.47 13.26 9.61
N VAL A 20 9.25 12.83 9.93
CA VAL A 20 8.41 12.05 9.00
C VAL A 20 8.17 12.85 7.73
N LYS A 21 8.40 12.23 6.58
CA LYS A 21 8.18 12.86 5.29
C LYS A 21 6.70 13.15 5.07
N THR A 22 6.39 14.36 4.68
CA THR A 22 5.03 14.76 4.27
C THR A 22 4.63 14.02 2.99
N PRO A 23 3.45 13.37 2.95
CA PRO A 23 2.92 12.80 1.71
C PRO A 23 2.78 13.88 0.64
N LYS A 24 3.22 13.59 -0.59
CA LYS A 24 3.18 14.54 -1.71
C LYS A 24 2.85 13.86 -3.02
N PHE A 25 2.06 14.53 -3.84
CA PHE A 25 1.92 14.19 -5.25
C PHE A 25 3.21 14.58 -6.00
N ALA A 26 3.70 13.69 -6.87
CA ALA A 26 4.91 13.96 -7.64
C ALA A 26 4.70 15.06 -8.68
N THR A 27 3.50 15.15 -9.28
CA THR A 27 3.07 16.14 -10.26
C THR A 27 1.61 16.52 -10.05
N GLU A 28 1.14 17.60 -10.63
CA GLU A 28 -0.29 18.01 -10.59
C GLU A 28 -1.23 16.94 -11.17
N GLY A 29 -0.76 16.13 -12.12
CA GLY A 29 -1.54 15.06 -12.75
C GLY A 29 -1.44 13.71 -12.05
N SER A 30 -0.67 13.59 -10.96
CA SER A 30 -0.56 12.33 -10.23
C SER A 30 -1.87 11.96 -9.56
N ALA A 31 -2.32 10.71 -9.73
CA ALA A 31 -3.49 10.16 -9.03
C ALA A 31 -3.13 9.79 -7.58
N CYS A 32 -1.89 9.36 -7.35
CA CYS A 32 -1.41 8.89 -6.05
C CYS A 32 -0.35 9.83 -5.46
N PHE A 33 -0.31 9.92 -4.15
CA PHE A 33 0.76 10.55 -3.39
C PHE A 33 1.81 9.52 -2.96
N ASP A 34 3.09 9.93 -2.86
CA ASP A 34 4.16 9.03 -2.39
C ASP A 34 4.14 8.88 -0.87
N LEU A 35 4.38 7.65 -0.39
CA LEU A 35 4.66 7.32 1.01
C LEU A 35 6.10 6.85 1.17
N HIS A 36 6.68 7.25 2.30
CA HIS A 36 8.10 7.05 2.59
C HIS A 36 8.28 6.14 3.80
N ALA A 37 9.34 5.35 3.81
CA ALA A 37 9.77 4.62 4.99
C ALA A 37 10.20 5.60 6.08
N PHE A 38 9.73 5.40 7.30
CA PHE A 38 10.23 6.08 8.49
C PHE A 38 10.93 5.06 9.38
N ILE A 39 12.20 4.81 9.05
CA ILE A 39 13.05 3.79 9.68
C ILE A 39 14.41 4.40 10.07
N PRO A 40 14.46 5.43 10.94
CA PRO A 40 15.73 5.91 11.47
C PRO A 40 16.51 4.79 12.17
N ASP A 41 17.80 4.99 12.37
CA ASP A 41 18.66 4.02 13.08
C ASP A 41 18.08 3.67 14.45
N GLY A 42 18.12 2.39 14.79
CA GLY A 42 17.52 1.84 16.01
C GLY A 42 16.04 1.46 15.87
N THR A 43 15.39 1.73 14.71
CA THR A 43 14.01 1.28 14.50
C THR A 43 13.94 -0.24 14.39
N GLU A 44 13.07 -0.86 15.20
CA GLU A 44 12.75 -2.27 15.04
C GLU A 44 11.70 -2.46 13.93
N VAL A 45 12.04 -3.24 12.91
CA VAL A 45 11.14 -3.62 11.81
C VAL A 45 10.82 -5.11 11.90
N VAL A 46 9.54 -5.42 11.85
CA VAL A 46 9.05 -6.81 11.78
C VAL A 46 9.29 -7.36 10.39
N THR A 47 9.93 -8.52 10.33
CA THR A 47 10.17 -9.24 9.08
C THR A 47 9.75 -10.70 9.20
N TYR A 48 9.37 -11.29 8.06
CA TYR A 48 9.10 -12.71 7.88
C TYR A 48 9.89 -13.23 6.69
N ASP A 49 10.54 -14.37 6.85
CA ASP A 49 11.23 -15.04 5.75
C ASP A 49 10.27 -15.89 4.89
N THR A 50 10.82 -16.69 3.97
CA THR A 50 10.06 -17.56 3.06
C THR A 50 9.38 -18.72 3.77
N TRP A 51 9.88 -19.12 4.94
CA TRP A 51 9.28 -20.19 5.77
C TRP A 51 8.22 -19.64 6.73
N GLY A 52 8.11 -18.31 6.83
CA GLY A 52 7.18 -17.64 7.75
C GLY A 52 7.77 -17.39 9.13
N ASP A 53 9.08 -17.55 9.29
CA ASP A 53 9.74 -17.26 10.54
C ASP A 53 9.78 -15.75 10.81
N TYR A 54 9.26 -15.39 11.98
CA TYR A 54 9.18 -14.02 12.46
C TYR A 54 10.51 -13.54 13.04
N ARG A 55 10.88 -12.32 12.70
CA ARG A 55 12.04 -11.64 13.32
C ARG A 55 11.76 -10.16 13.49
N LYS A 56 12.32 -9.57 14.56
CA LYS A 56 12.50 -8.13 14.70
C LYS A 56 13.93 -7.80 14.28
N VAL A 57 14.05 -6.92 13.29
CA VAL A 57 15.36 -6.47 12.77
C VAL A 57 15.53 -5.02 13.14
N GLU A 58 16.58 -4.71 13.90
CA GLU A 58 16.98 -3.35 14.17
C GLU A 58 17.64 -2.73 12.94
N VAL A 59 17.15 -1.57 12.51
CA VAL A 59 17.70 -0.85 11.37
C VAL A 59 19.00 -0.17 11.76
N ASN A 60 20.06 -0.46 11.01
CA ASN A 60 21.34 0.22 11.09
C ASN A 60 21.69 0.78 9.71
N LYS A 61 21.43 2.06 9.48
CA LYS A 61 21.50 2.80 8.21
C LYS A 61 20.54 2.31 7.13
N LYS A 62 20.32 0.99 7.02
CA LYS A 62 19.48 0.38 5.99
C LYS A 62 18.78 -0.86 6.51
N LEU A 63 17.54 -1.05 6.09
CA LEU A 63 16.80 -2.29 6.22
C LEU A 63 17.14 -3.21 5.03
N SER A 64 17.48 -4.45 5.34
CA SER A 64 17.91 -5.46 4.37
C SER A 64 16.79 -6.45 4.08
N LEU A 65 16.47 -6.66 2.80
CA LEU A 65 15.41 -7.55 2.33
C LEU A 65 15.99 -8.58 1.34
N THR A 66 16.21 -9.80 1.80
CA THR A 66 16.58 -10.93 0.93
C THR A 66 15.37 -11.40 0.13
N LYS A 67 15.58 -12.26 -0.88
CA LYS A 67 14.50 -12.87 -1.67
C LYS A 67 13.44 -13.50 -0.77
N GLY A 68 12.16 -13.17 -1.01
CA GLY A 68 11.02 -13.69 -0.29
C GLY A 68 10.80 -13.11 1.11
N THR A 69 11.70 -12.26 1.60
CA THR A 69 11.49 -11.55 2.88
C THR A 69 10.34 -10.56 2.76
N ARG A 70 9.39 -10.65 3.69
CA ARG A 70 8.33 -9.66 3.90
C ARG A 70 8.69 -8.78 5.09
N ALA A 71 8.43 -7.49 4.98
CA ALA A 71 8.70 -6.52 6.05
C ALA A 71 7.51 -5.59 6.26
N LEU A 72 7.20 -5.31 7.52
CA LEU A 72 6.19 -4.34 7.91
C LEU A 72 6.87 -3.01 8.20
N ILE A 73 6.88 -2.12 7.22
CA ILE A 73 7.67 -0.88 7.23
C ILE A 73 6.84 0.28 7.73
N PRO A 74 7.21 0.95 8.83
CA PRO A 74 6.48 2.10 9.33
C PRO A 74 6.63 3.31 8.40
N THR A 75 5.54 4.08 8.25
CA THR A 75 5.54 5.37 7.55
C THR A 75 5.67 6.55 8.49
N GLY A 76 5.42 6.35 9.79
CA GLY A 76 5.35 7.42 10.78
C GLY A 76 4.10 8.30 10.65
N LEU A 77 3.09 7.84 9.92
CA LEU A 77 1.83 8.57 9.68
C LEU A 77 0.66 7.84 10.31
N ILE A 78 -0.33 8.62 10.75
CA ILE A 78 -1.70 8.19 11.03
C ILE A 78 -2.60 8.96 10.09
N PHE A 79 -3.56 8.31 9.44
CA PHE A 79 -4.55 8.99 8.61
C PHE A 79 -5.83 9.24 9.39
N ASP A 80 -6.46 10.41 9.15
CA ASP A 80 -7.81 10.75 9.57
C ASP A 80 -8.68 10.78 8.30
N ILE A 81 -9.32 9.64 8.05
CA ILE A 81 -10.09 9.38 6.83
C ILE A 81 -11.56 9.57 7.14
N ASP A 82 -12.24 10.44 6.39
CA ASP A 82 -13.66 10.66 6.57
C ASP A 82 -14.47 9.40 6.22
N GLU A 83 -15.60 9.21 6.91
CA GLU A 83 -16.56 8.14 6.64
C GLU A 83 -16.99 8.14 5.16
N GLY A 84 -17.14 6.95 4.56
CA GLY A 84 -17.40 6.78 3.13
C GLY A 84 -16.16 6.89 2.23
N TRP A 85 -14.96 6.99 2.82
CA TRP A 85 -13.69 6.99 2.11
C TRP A 85 -12.74 5.93 2.66
N SER A 86 -11.75 5.56 1.85
CA SER A 86 -10.63 4.74 2.26
C SER A 86 -9.35 5.22 1.58
N VAL A 87 -8.19 4.78 2.07
CA VAL A 87 -6.92 4.96 1.37
C VAL A 87 -6.45 3.61 0.86
N ARG A 88 -6.15 3.55 -0.45
CA ARG A 88 -5.55 2.38 -1.09
C ARG A 88 -4.07 2.59 -1.25
N LEU A 89 -3.29 1.56 -0.95
CA LEU A 89 -1.85 1.55 -1.12
C LEU A 89 -1.47 0.69 -2.32
N HIS A 90 -0.64 1.23 -3.19
CA HIS A 90 -0.21 0.60 -4.44
C HIS A 90 1.30 0.47 -4.51
N SER A 91 1.78 -0.60 -5.14
CA SER A 91 3.20 -0.76 -5.45
C SER A 91 3.67 0.34 -6.40
N ARG A 92 4.91 0.81 -6.20
CA ARG A 92 5.54 1.74 -7.15
C ARG A 92 6.13 0.97 -8.32
N SER A 93 5.72 1.32 -9.54
CA SER A 93 6.15 0.67 -10.77
C SER A 93 7.67 0.54 -10.90
N GLY A 94 8.39 1.59 -10.54
CA GLY A 94 9.85 1.60 -10.61
C GLY A 94 10.52 0.65 -9.62
N LEU A 95 9.98 0.48 -8.40
CA LEU A 95 10.48 -0.50 -7.43
C LEU A 95 10.12 -1.92 -7.87
N ALA A 96 8.88 -2.14 -8.31
CA ALA A 96 8.42 -3.43 -8.79
C ALA A 96 9.27 -3.94 -9.96
N LEU A 97 9.45 -3.09 -11.00
CA LEU A 97 10.14 -3.48 -12.23
C LEU A 97 11.65 -3.69 -12.03
N ARG A 98 12.32 -2.75 -11.33
CA ARG A 98 13.79 -2.76 -11.26
C ARG A 98 14.36 -3.47 -10.06
N ALA A 99 13.65 -3.44 -8.94
CA ALA A 99 14.12 -3.99 -7.67
C ALA A 99 13.37 -5.25 -7.21
N GLY A 100 12.24 -5.58 -7.84
CA GLY A 100 11.39 -6.67 -7.40
C GLY A 100 10.75 -6.40 -6.02
N LEU A 101 10.65 -5.14 -5.62
CA LEU A 101 9.99 -4.75 -4.36
C LEU A 101 8.54 -4.35 -4.64
N VAL A 102 7.61 -5.12 -4.08
CA VAL A 102 6.16 -4.91 -4.24
C VAL A 102 5.45 -4.98 -2.88
N LEU A 103 4.17 -4.60 -2.85
CA LEU A 103 3.34 -4.84 -1.67
C LEU A 103 3.05 -6.34 -1.53
N ALA A 104 3.25 -6.90 -0.33
CA ALA A 104 3.04 -8.32 -0.07
C ALA A 104 1.55 -8.72 -0.09
N ASN A 105 0.65 -7.77 0.14
CA ASN A 105 -0.80 -7.93 0.10
C ASN A 105 -1.43 -7.45 -1.22
N ALA A 106 -0.64 -7.28 -2.28
CA ALA A 106 -1.02 -6.74 -3.59
C ALA A 106 -1.52 -5.30 -3.53
N GLU A 107 -2.56 -5.03 -2.77
CA GLU A 107 -3.11 -3.71 -2.43
C GLU A 107 -3.29 -3.60 -0.91
N GLY A 108 -2.84 -2.49 -0.33
CA GLY A 108 -3.18 -2.15 1.06
C GLY A 108 -4.52 -1.42 1.11
N VAL A 109 -5.33 -1.73 2.11
CA VAL A 109 -6.60 -1.03 2.36
C VAL A 109 -6.54 -0.42 3.75
N ILE A 110 -6.76 0.89 3.83
CA ILE A 110 -6.84 1.62 5.09
C ILE A 110 -8.26 2.18 5.18
N ASP A 111 -9.02 1.65 6.11
CA ASP A 111 -10.40 1.99 6.34
C ASP A 111 -10.53 3.29 7.14
N SER A 112 -11.71 3.91 7.12
CA SER A 112 -11.95 5.19 7.81
C SER A 112 -11.90 5.09 9.33
N ASP A 113 -12.13 3.91 9.89
CA ASP A 113 -12.06 3.64 11.33
C ASP A 113 -10.65 3.21 11.80
N TYR A 114 -9.68 3.05 10.86
CA TYR A 114 -8.30 2.72 11.21
C TYR A 114 -7.52 3.99 11.55
N VAL A 115 -7.37 4.26 12.85
CA VAL A 115 -6.70 5.44 13.41
C VAL A 115 -5.34 5.12 14.06
N GLU A 116 -4.75 4.00 13.68
CA GLU A 116 -3.44 3.54 14.14
C GLU A 116 -2.32 3.90 13.15
N PRO A 117 -1.05 3.75 13.53
CA PRO A 117 0.08 4.01 12.64
C PRO A 117 0.02 3.20 11.34
N VAL A 118 0.22 3.87 10.21
CA VAL A 118 0.20 3.25 8.88
C VAL A 118 1.53 2.57 8.61
N PHE A 119 1.45 1.28 8.30
CA PHE A 119 2.56 0.46 7.86
C PHE A 119 2.39 0.02 6.41
N VAL A 120 3.51 -0.18 5.73
CA VAL A 120 3.56 -0.72 4.38
C VAL A 120 4.15 -2.13 4.43
N MET A 121 3.37 -3.12 4.02
CA MET A 121 3.81 -4.51 3.96
C MET A 121 4.50 -4.75 2.62
N MET A 122 5.83 -4.80 2.61
CA MET A 122 6.63 -5.04 1.41
C MET A 122 7.20 -6.45 1.35
N ILE A 123 7.39 -6.95 0.13
CA ILE A 123 8.09 -8.22 -0.15
C ILE A 123 9.11 -8.00 -1.26
N ASN A 124 10.26 -8.66 -1.13
CA ASN A 124 11.22 -8.79 -2.23
C ASN A 124 10.93 -10.08 -3.03
N VAL A 125 10.32 -9.94 -4.21
CA VAL A 125 10.04 -11.04 -5.14
C VAL A 125 11.17 -11.26 -6.15
N GLY A 126 12.17 -10.38 -6.17
CA GLY A 126 13.35 -10.50 -7.03
C GLY A 126 14.40 -11.43 -6.43
N ASP A 127 15.37 -11.81 -7.27
CA ASP A 127 16.48 -12.70 -6.87
C ASP A 127 17.61 -11.95 -6.14
N ARG A 128 17.68 -10.64 -6.31
CA ARG A 128 18.73 -9.83 -5.71
C ARG A 128 18.34 -9.33 -4.33
N HIS A 129 19.30 -9.29 -3.46
CA HIS A 129 19.19 -8.59 -2.17
C HIS A 129 18.89 -7.10 -2.38
N GLN A 130 17.91 -6.59 -1.66
CA GLN A 130 17.50 -5.19 -1.71
C GLN A 130 17.73 -4.52 -0.35
N THR A 131 17.91 -3.21 -0.36
CA THR A 131 18.00 -2.41 0.87
C THR A 131 17.11 -1.20 0.76
N LEU A 132 16.53 -0.81 1.90
CA LEU A 132 15.74 0.41 2.08
C LEU A 132 16.40 1.31 3.12
N SER A 133 16.45 2.60 2.84
CA SER A 133 16.93 3.64 3.74
C SER A 133 15.77 4.43 4.32
N ASN A 134 16.00 5.07 5.47
CA ASN A 134 15.04 6.04 6.01
C ASN A 134 14.73 7.13 4.98
N GLY A 135 13.44 7.40 4.75
CA GLY A 135 12.98 8.39 3.77
C GLY A 135 12.87 7.90 2.33
N ASP A 136 13.17 6.63 2.02
CA ASP A 136 12.91 6.05 0.70
C ASP A 136 11.42 6.00 0.41
N ARG A 137 11.02 6.29 -0.83
CA ARG A 137 9.65 6.14 -1.30
C ARG A 137 9.34 4.67 -1.52
N ILE A 138 8.41 4.10 -0.73
CA ILE A 138 8.15 2.66 -0.68
C ILE A 138 6.84 2.24 -1.33
N CYS A 139 5.82 3.09 -1.31
CA CYS A 139 4.55 2.83 -1.98
C CYS A 139 3.87 4.14 -2.38
N GLN A 140 2.70 4.04 -2.99
CA GLN A 140 1.84 5.16 -3.37
C GLN A 140 0.47 4.99 -2.72
N GLY A 141 -0.14 6.10 -2.27
CA GLY A 141 -1.47 6.13 -1.66
C GLY A 141 -2.47 6.88 -2.53
N GLU A 142 -3.70 6.40 -2.56
CA GLU A 142 -4.83 7.03 -3.24
C GLU A 142 -6.03 7.08 -2.28
N LYS A 143 -6.64 8.27 -2.09
CA LYS A 143 -7.91 8.38 -1.36
C LYS A 143 -9.05 8.13 -2.34
N ILE A 144 -9.87 7.11 -2.08
CA ILE A 144 -11.00 6.74 -2.92
C ILE A 144 -12.30 6.70 -2.11
N MET A 145 -13.42 6.88 -2.80
CA MET A 145 -14.74 6.73 -2.20
C MET A 145 -15.05 5.25 -1.97
N SER A 146 -15.51 4.91 -0.77
CA SER A 146 -15.92 3.56 -0.38
C SER A 146 -17.42 3.55 -0.16
N TYR A 147 -18.14 2.89 -1.08
CA TYR A 147 -19.59 2.77 -0.96
C TYR A 147 -19.96 1.74 0.10
N TYR A 148 -20.88 2.11 1.00
CA TYR A 148 -21.51 1.14 1.88
C TYR A 148 -22.57 0.35 1.12
N TYR A 149 -22.54 -0.95 1.25
CA TYR A 149 -23.55 -1.86 0.70
C TYR A 149 -23.82 -2.98 1.67
N GLY A 150 -25.07 -3.47 1.66
CA GLY A 150 -25.44 -4.65 2.42
C GLY A 150 -24.96 -5.92 1.72
N LEU A 151 -24.69 -6.95 2.51
CA LEU A 151 -24.49 -8.31 2.01
C LEU A 151 -25.78 -9.08 2.26
N GLU A 152 -26.34 -9.67 1.20
CA GLU A 152 -27.59 -10.44 1.24
C GLU A 152 -27.35 -11.82 0.63
N GLU A 153 -27.64 -12.86 1.38
CA GLU A 153 -27.61 -14.23 0.89
C GLU A 153 -28.86 -14.50 0.05
N VAL A 154 -28.68 -14.96 -1.17
CA VAL A 154 -29.78 -15.40 -2.03
C VAL A 154 -29.95 -16.90 -1.98
N ASN A 155 -31.18 -17.40 -1.86
CA ASN A 155 -31.49 -18.82 -1.75
C ASN A 155 -31.45 -19.57 -3.09
N GLU A 156 -31.41 -18.85 -4.21
CA GLU A 156 -31.38 -19.42 -5.55
C GLU A 156 -30.15 -18.96 -6.31
N LYS A 157 -29.63 -19.86 -7.14
CA LYS A 157 -28.51 -19.55 -8.02
C LYS A 157 -28.88 -18.41 -8.98
N PRO A 158 -28.10 -17.33 -9.08
CA PRO A 158 -28.36 -16.26 -10.03
C PRO A 158 -28.45 -16.76 -11.46
N LEU A 159 -29.42 -16.25 -12.20
CA LEU A 159 -29.60 -16.57 -13.62
C LEU A 159 -28.41 -16.07 -14.44
N LYS A 160 -28.08 -16.81 -15.49
CA LYS A 160 -27.07 -16.43 -16.48
C LYS A 160 -27.48 -15.12 -17.14
N LYS A 161 -26.65 -14.06 -17.02
CA LYS A 161 -26.96 -12.70 -17.55
C LYS A 161 -26.43 -12.45 -18.96
N ALA A 162 -25.53 -13.34 -19.44
CA ALA A 162 -24.92 -13.27 -20.76
C ALA A 162 -24.48 -14.67 -21.20
N ASP A 163 -24.23 -14.84 -22.49
CA ASP A 163 -23.73 -16.12 -23.03
C ASP A 163 -22.21 -16.23 -22.80
N ARG A 164 -21.85 -16.35 -21.51
CA ARG A 164 -20.47 -16.51 -21.06
C ARG A 164 -20.31 -17.86 -20.38
N ASP A 165 -19.49 -18.73 -20.96
CA ASP A 165 -19.12 -20.00 -20.39
C ASP A 165 -17.71 -19.95 -19.78
N GLY A 166 -17.65 -20.22 -18.48
CA GLY A 166 -16.39 -20.32 -17.73
C GLY A 166 -15.81 -19.00 -17.25
N GLY A 167 -14.67 -19.12 -16.56
CA GLY A 167 -13.89 -18.02 -15.96
C GLY A 167 -12.47 -18.02 -16.55
N PHE A 168 -11.51 -18.27 -15.77
CA PHE A 168 -10.06 -18.35 -15.95
C PHE A 168 -9.58 -18.62 -17.40
N GLY A 169 -9.59 -17.58 -18.26
CA GLY A 169 -9.07 -17.69 -19.64
C GLY A 169 -10.00 -18.32 -20.66
N SER A 170 -11.30 -18.49 -20.36
CA SER A 170 -12.30 -19.06 -21.29
C SER A 170 -12.43 -18.26 -22.59
N THR A 171 -11.98 -17.01 -22.63
CA THR A 171 -11.99 -16.14 -23.84
C THR A 171 -10.70 -16.25 -24.65
N GLY A 172 -9.77 -17.14 -24.25
CA GLY A 172 -8.49 -17.33 -24.92
C GLY A 172 -7.45 -16.25 -24.60
N ALA A 173 -6.20 -16.53 -24.94
CA ALA A 173 -5.06 -15.60 -24.81
C ALA A 173 -4.75 -14.87 -26.13
N LYS A 174 -5.55 -15.06 -27.18
CA LYS A 174 -5.42 -14.39 -28.47
C LYS A 174 -6.80 -14.05 -29.01
#